data_692b11078d88eb0cb33a5fdf9ab572d0
#
_entry.id   692b11078d88eb0cb33a5fdf9ab572d0
#
_cell.length_a   1.000
_cell.length_b   1.000
_cell.length_c   1.000
_cell.angle_alpha   90.00
_cell.angle_beta   90.00
_cell.angle_gamma   90.00
#
_symmetry.space_group_name_H-M   'P 1'
#
loop_
_entity.id
_entity.type
_entity.pdbx_description
1 polymer ?
#
loop_
_entity_poly.entity_id
_entity_poly.type
_entity_poly.pdbx_seq_one_letter_code
_entity_poly.pdbx_strand_id
1 'polypeptide(L)'
;MVAERLTDGVRIGQLLASEITGNEGRLRDLLLADADPDVEPTADGALAYAVVAVNGEKNGAGTDLVAEAYVQPDRLRLEFVRSPDAVADAATEAGLRVRPKAVCPPRTLVFVEDGVQVKRVLSAFEASIRPPDADDR
;
A
#
# COMPACT_ATOMS: atom_id res chain seq x y z
N MET A 1 1.96 -27.69 -4.47
CA MET A 1 1.71 -27.25 -4.46
C MET A 1 1.25 -26.36 -4.48
N VAL A 2 1.19 -26.12 -4.38
CA VAL A 2 0.91 -25.41 -4.43
C VAL A 2 0.30 -24.50 -4.45
N ALA A 3 0.12 -24.20 -4.67
CA ALA A 3 -0.45 -23.12 -5.02
C ALA A 3 -1.47 -22.76 -4.13
N GLU A 4 -1.24 -22.75 -3.02
CA GLU A 4 -2.13 -22.45 -2.20
C GLU A 4 -2.35 -21.06 -2.11
N ARG A 5 -3.48 -20.50 -1.96
CA ARG A 5 -3.77 -19.13 -1.77
C ARG A 5 -3.42 -18.76 -0.37
N LEU A 6 -2.51 -17.84 -0.22
CA LEU A 6 -2.16 -17.38 1.11
C LEU A 6 -3.16 -16.30 1.48
N THR A 7 -3.94 -16.54 2.51
CA THR A 7 -4.97 -15.61 2.93
C THR A 7 -4.82 -15.17 4.37
N ASP A 8 -3.63 -15.22 4.95
CA ASP A 8 -3.37 -14.78 6.31
C ASP A 8 -2.95 -13.32 6.24
N GLY A 9 -3.69 -12.44 6.85
CA GLY A 9 -3.45 -11.01 6.76
C GLY A 9 -2.08 -10.57 7.24
N VAL A 10 -1.58 -11.14 8.33
CA VAL A 10 -0.25 -10.80 8.83
C VAL A 10 0.80 -11.17 7.80
N ARG A 11 0.66 -12.36 7.22
CA ARG A 11 1.65 -12.83 6.26
C ARG A 11 1.59 -12.03 4.97
N ILE A 12 0.39 -11.65 4.52
CA ILE A 12 0.24 -10.82 3.36
C ILE A 12 0.94 -9.48 3.61
N GLY A 13 0.75 -8.90 4.79
CA GLY A 13 1.41 -7.65 5.15
C GLY A 13 2.92 -7.77 5.13
N GLN A 14 3.45 -8.90 5.61
CA GLN A 14 4.89 -9.12 5.60
C GLN A 14 5.43 -9.27 4.18
N LEU A 15 4.69 -9.95 3.33
CA LEU A 15 5.12 -10.11 1.96
C LEU A 15 5.13 -8.75 1.23
N LEU A 16 4.13 -7.92 1.48
CA LEU A 16 4.11 -6.60 0.87
C LEU A 16 5.26 -5.76 1.40
N ALA A 17 5.53 -5.82 2.69
CA ALA A 17 6.63 -5.07 3.27
C ALA A 17 7.96 -5.47 2.59
N SER A 18 8.15 -6.74 2.32
CA SER A 18 9.35 -7.21 1.66
C SER A 18 9.44 -6.71 0.22
N GLU A 19 8.30 -6.68 -0.48
CA GLU A 19 8.30 -6.20 -1.85
C GLU A 19 8.62 -4.72 -1.90
N ILE A 20 8.14 -3.94 -0.97
CA ILE A 20 8.39 -2.52 -0.96
C ILE A 20 9.84 -2.24 -0.58
N THR A 21 10.33 -2.85 0.48
CA THR A 21 11.67 -2.55 0.96
C THR A 21 12.74 -3.13 0.05
N GLY A 22 12.42 -4.16 -0.71
CA GLY A 22 13.37 -4.74 -1.63
C GLY A 22 13.31 -4.16 -3.02
N ASN A 23 12.43 -3.19 -3.26
CA ASN A 23 12.25 -2.69 -4.60
C ASN A 23 13.34 -1.71 -4.96
N GLU A 24 14.01 -1.94 -6.05
CA GLU A 24 15.05 -1.04 -6.51
C GLU A 24 14.62 -0.33 -7.77
N GLY A 25 13.39 -0.44 -8.15
CA GLY A 25 12.84 0.19 -9.34
C GLY A 25 12.06 1.43 -8.99
N ARG A 26 10.83 1.50 -9.45
CA ARG A 26 10.03 2.71 -9.28
C ARG A 26 9.64 2.98 -7.86
N LEU A 27 9.65 1.97 -7.00
CA LEU A 27 9.25 2.15 -5.61
C LEU A 27 10.45 2.27 -4.68
N ARG A 28 11.63 2.50 -5.22
CA ARG A 28 12.83 2.50 -4.37
C ARG A 28 12.84 3.62 -3.33
N ASP A 29 12.02 4.65 -3.53
CA ASP A 29 11.98 5.72 -2.56
C ASP A 29 10.92 5.52 -1.48
N LEU A 30 10.26 4.39 -1.47
CA LEU A 30 9.29 4.11 -0.43
C LEU A 30 9.97 3.41 0.76
N LEU A 31 9.57 3.80 1.94
CA LEU A 31 10.08 3.20 3.16
C LEU A 31 8.92 2.86 4.06
N LEU A 32 9.17 1.98 5.00
CA LEU A 32 8.16 1.67 6.01
C LEU A 32 8.43 2.50 7.26
N ALA A 33 7.38 2.94 7.88
CA ALA A 33 7.47 3.70 9.12
C ALA A 33 6.52 3.10 10.15
N ASP A 34 6.84 3.25 11.39
CA ASP A 34 5.99 2.81 12.49
C ASP A 34 5.60 1.36 12.41
N ALA A 35 6.49 0.52 11.94
CA ALA A 35 6.18 -0.90 11.80
C ALA A 35 6.02 -1.56 13.17
N ASP A 36 4.98 -2.37 13.29
CA ASP A 36 4.71 -3.10 14.51
C ASP A 36 4.92 -4.57 14.23
N PRO A 37 6.06 -5.15 14.61
CA PRO A 37 6.34 -6.54 14.30
C PRO A 37 5.45 -7.51 15.05
N ASP A 38 4.77 -7.03 16.08
CA ASP A 38 3.91 -7.89 16.85
C ASP A 38 2.43 -7.63 16.59
N VAL A 39 2.12 -7.03 15.45
CA VAL A 39 0.75 -6.67 15.16
C VAL A 39 -0.16 -7.90 15.18
N GLU A 40 -1.33 -7.76 15.77
CA GLU A 40 -2.29 -8.83 15.81
C GLU A 40 -3.49 -8.41 15.01
N PRO A 41 -3.97 -9.23 14.10
CA PRO A 41 -5.06 -8.82 13.21
C PRO A 41 -6.37 -8.64 13.98
N THR A 42 -7.15 -7.66 13.56
CA THR A 42 -8.47 -7.46 14.12
C THR A 42 -9.45 -7.33 12.99
N ALA A 43 -10.72 -7.52 13.30
CA ALA A 43 -11.77 -7.40 12.29
C ALA A 43 -11.79 -6.02 11.65
N ASP A 44 -11.51 -4.99 12.45
CA ASP A 44 -11.49 -3.64 11.93
C ASP A 44 -10.17 -3.25 11.31
N GLY A 45 -9.16 -4.03 11.43
CA GLY A 45 -7.83 -3.76 10.90
C GLY A 45 -6.91 -3.15 11.94
N ALA A 46 -5.81 -3.80 12.22
CA ALA A 46 -4.81 -3.29 13.16
C ALA A 46 -3.66 -2.71 12.35
N LEU A 47 -3.21 -1.51 12.69
CA LEU A 47 -2.15 -0.85 11.94
C LEU A 47 -0.85 -1.62 12.05
N ALA A 48 -0.32 -2.08 10.93
CA ALA A 48 0.92 -2.82 10.91
C ALA A 48 2.09 -1.92 10.58
N TYR A 49 1.92 -1.00 9.65
CA TYR A 49 2.98 -0.06 9.29
C TYR A 49 2.42 1.02 8.37
N ALA A 50 3.18 2.07 8.23
CA ALA A 50 2.87 3.11 7.27
C ALA A 50 3.87 3.02 6.14
N VAL A 51 3.49 3.39 4.93
CA VAL A 51 4.38 3.47 3.80
C VAL A 51 4.56 4.94 3.50
N VAL A 52 5.81 5.40 3.50
CA VAL A 52 6.11 6.80 3.28
C VAL A 52 7.06 6.94 2.10
N ALA A 53 7.00 8.07 1.42
CA ALA A 53 7.91 8.35 0.32
C ALA A 53 8.94 9.37 0.80
N VAL A 54 10.20 9.10 0.50
CA VAL A 54 11.25 10.03 0.85
C VAL A 54 11.20 11.10 -0.21
N ASN A 55 11.05 12.37 0.18
CA ASN A 55 10.92 13.36 -0.82
C ASN A 55 12.25 13.93 -1.25
N GLY A 56 13.34 13.49 -0.73
CA GLY A 56 14.61 13.81 -1.25
C GLY A 56 14.96 15.25 -1.33
N GLU A 57 14.23 16.11 -0.79
CA GLU A 57 14.51 17.41 -0.93
C GLU A 57 15.47 17.86 -0.05
N LYS A 58 15.96 18.95 -0.23
CA LYS A 58 16.85 19.41 0.56
C LYS A 58 16.46 19.36 1.88
N ASN A 59 16.85 19.69 2.77
CA ASN A 59 16.59 19.63 4.09
C ASN A 59 16.41 18.30 4.53
N GLY A 60 16.36 17.43 3.70
CA GLY A 60 16.37 16.09 4.01
C GLY A 60 15.37 15.65 4.91
N ALA A 61 14.47 16.37 5.15
CA ALA A 61 13.70 15.95 6.15
C ALA A 61 12.50 15.34 5.72
N GLY A 62 12.27 15.17 4.57
CA GLY A 62 11.01 14.89 4.22
C GLY A 62 10.62 13.51 3.98
N THR A 63 9.57 13.07 4.62
CA THR A 63 8.88 11.87 4.20
C THR A 63 7.42 12.24 4.15
N ASP A 64 6.72 11.77 3.13
CA ASP A 64 5.32 12.02 2.98
C ASP A 64 4.56 10.73 3.10
N LEU A 65 3.49 10.73 3.84
CA LEU A 65 2.68 9.53 4.00
C LEU A 65 2.04 9.15 2.68
N VAL A 66 2.16 7.90 2.28
CA VAL A 66 1.57 7.37 1.07
C VAL A 66 0.37 6.51 1.41
N ALA A 67 0.54 5.59 2.34
CA ALA A 67 -0.53 4.66 2.69
C ALA A 67 -0.30 4.10 4.08
N GLU A 68 -1.36 3.60 4.68
CA GLU A 68 -1.26 2.88 5.93
C GLU A 68 -1.76 1.46 5.71
N ALA A 69 -1.09 0.49 6.28
CA ALA A 69 -1.43 -0.91 6.12
C ALA A 69 -2.07 -1.45 7.39
N TYR A 70 -3.29 -1.92 7.26
CA TYR A 70 -4.04 -2.47 8.38
C TYR A 70 -4.29 -3.95 8.17
N VAL A 71 -4.01 -4.76 9.17
CA VAL A 71 -4.11 -6.20 9.06
C VAL A 71 -5.42 -6.69 9.60
N GLN A 72 -6.16 -7.41 8.78
CA GLN A 72 -7.35 -8.11 9.20
C GLN A 72 -7.03 -9.60 9.19
N PRO A 73 -7.85 -10.47 9.77
CA PRO A 73 -7.47 -11.87 9.89
C PRO A 73 -7.15 -12.54 8.55
N ASP A 74 -7.85 -12.18 7.51
CA ASP A 74 -7.72 -12.89 6.25
C ASP A 74 -7.32 -12.00 5.09
N ARG A 75 -6.92 -10.78 5.35
CA ARG A 75 -6.51 -9.89 4.26
C ARG A 75 -5.82 -8.66 4.81
N LEU A 76 -5.26 -7.87 3.93
CA LEU A 76 -4.61 -6.63 4.28
C LEU A 76 -5.43 -5.51 3.66
N ARG A 77 -5.69 -4.45 4.40
CA ARG A 77 -6.35 -3.28 3.88
C ARG A 77 -5.35 -2.14 3.82
N LEU A 78 -5.16 -1.57 2.64
CA LEU A 78 -4.28 -0.42 2.49
C LEU A 78 -5.15 0.81 2.36
N GLU A 79 -4.80 1.87 3.07
CA GLU A 79 -5.50 3.13 2.96
C GLU A 79 -4.56 4.13 2.34
N PHE A 80 -4.77 4.45 1.07
CA PHE A 80 -3.91 5.38 0.37
C PHE A 80 -4.42 6.80 0.59
N VAL A 81 -3.49 7.71 0.91
CA VAL A 81 -3.86 9.08 1.22
C VAL A 81 -3.48 10.04 0.11
N ARG A 82 -2.79 9.55 -0.94
CA ARG A 82 -2.37 10.38 -2.06
C ARG A 82 -3.05 9.92 -3.32
N SER A 83 -3.34 10.84 -4.19
CA SER A 83 -3.83 10.54 -5.54
C SER A 83 -4.96 9.53 -5.56
N PRO A 84 -6.03 9.80 -4.84
CA PRO A 84 -7.07 8.77 -4.65
C PRO A 84 -7.63 8.24 -5.97
N ASP A 85 -7.83 9.09 -6.96
CA ASP A 85 -8.42 8.61 -8.20
C ASP A 85 -7.43 7.78 -9.00
N ALA A 86 -6.17 8.17 -9.04
CA ALA A 86 -5.17 7.41 -9.79
C ALA A 86 -4.94 6.06 -9.14
N VAL A 87 -4.94 6.01 -7.81
CA VAL A 87 -4.78 4.75 -7.08
C VAL A 87 -5.98 3.85 -7.34
N ALA A 88 -7.18 4.40 -7.30
CA ALA A 88 -8.39 3.60 -7.52
C ALA A 88 -8.36 2.99 -8.93
N ASP A 89 -7.97 3.77 -9.92
CA ASP A 89 -7.92 3.25 -11.28
C ASP A 89 -6.87 2.17 -11.43
N ALA A 90 -5.68 2.38 -10.89
CA ALA A 90 -4.60 1.40 -11.02
C ALA A 90 -4.96 0.10 -10.32
N ALA A 91 -5.54 0.21 -9.12
CA ALA A 91 -5.89 -0.99 -8.36
C ALA A 91 -7.03 -1.75 -9.04
N THR A 92 -7.98 -1.04 -9.57
CA THR A 92 -9.10 -1.67 -10.27
C THR A 92 -8.60 -2.39 -11.52
N GLU A 93 -7.69 -1.76 -12.26
CA GLU A 93 -7.14 -2.41 -13.41
C GLU A 93 -6.32 -3.63 -13.05
N ALA A 94 -5.75 -3.65 -11.88
CA ALA A 94 -4.98 -4.79 -11.42
C ALA A 94 -5.87 -5.91 -10.84
N GLY A 95 -7.18 -5.69 -10.83
CA GLY A 95 -8.09 -6.72 -10.35
C GLY A 95 -8.27 -6.75 -8.86
N LEU A 96 -7.95 -5.68 -8.18
CA LEU A 96 -8.07 -5.64 -6.73
C LEU A 96 -9.39 -5.01 -6.32
N ARG A 97 -9.83 -5.33 -5.12
CA ARG A 97 -11.04 -4.74 -4.58
C ARG A 97 -10.71 -3.35 -4.03
N VAL A 98 -11.48 -2.36 -4.38
CA VAL A 98 -11.22 -0.98 -4.06
C VAL A 98 -12.47 -0.34 -3.48
N ARG A 99 -12.32 0.54 -2.49
CA ARG A 99 -13.41 1.29 -1.93
C ARG A 99 -12.97 2.68 -1.60
N PRO A 100 -13.79 3.69 -1.86
CA PRO A 100 -13.47 5.04 -1.39
C PRO A 100 -13.76 5.18 0.09
N LYS A 101 -13.04 6.04 0.76
CA LYS A 101 -13.32 6.34 2.15
C LYS A 101 -13.59 7.83 2.24
N ALA A 102 -14.81 8.17 2.60
CA ALA A 102 -15.26 9.55 2.62
C ALA A 102 -14.83 10.25 3.88
N VAL A 103 -13.59 10.60 3.96
CA VAL A 103 -13.05 11.38 5.05
C VAL A 103 -12.39 12.58 4.41
N CYS A 104 -11.85 13.47 5.18
CA CYS A 104 -11.27 14.69 4.66
C CYS A 104 -9.84 14.80 5.13
N PRO A 105 -8.89 14.63 4.25
CA PRO A 105 -9.06 14.41 2.81
C PRO A 105 -9.44 12.98 2.50
N PRO A 106 -10.00 12.72 1.34
CA PRO A 106 -10.48 11.38 1.04
C PRO A 106 -9.34 10.39 0.87
N ARG A 107 -9.63 9.15 1.15
CA ARG A 107 -8.66 8.05 1.00
C ARG A 107 -9.22 7.00 0.07
N THR A 108 -8.34 6.18 -0.47
CA THR A 108 -8.76 5.03 -1.27
C THR A 108 -8.34 3.78 -0.53
N LEU A 109 -9.27 2.90 -0.27
CA LEU A 109 -8.98 1.62 0.36
C LEU A 109 -8.75 0.59 -0.72
N VAL A 110 -7.65 -0.16 -0.61
CA VAL A 110 -7.36 -1.23 -1.55
C VAL A 110 -7.13 -2.48 -0.71
N PHE A 111 -7.82 -3.56 -1.06
CA PHE A 111 -7.71 -4.79 -0.30
C PHE A 111 -6.80 -5.77 -1.00
N VAL A 112 -5.85 -6.33 -0.27
CA VAL A 112 -4.95 -7.35 -0.77
C VAL A 112 -5.39 -8.63 -0.07
N GLU A 113 -6.00 -9.51 -0.84
CA GLU A 113 -6.71 -10.64 -0.26
C GLU A 113 -5.97 -11.96 -0.36
N ASP A 114 -4.86 -12.02 -1.03
CA ASP A 114 -4.04 -13.21 -1.05
C ASP A 114 -2.63 -12.84 -1.50
N GLY A 115 -1.75 -13.81 -1.47
CA GLY A 115 -0.34 -13.55 -1.78
C GLY A 115 -0.08 -13.14 -3.22
N VAL A 116 -0.92 -13.59 -4.14
CA VAL A 116 -0.77 -13.22 -5.54
C VAL A 116 -1.03 -11.75 -5.71
N GLN A 117 -1.96 -11.20 -4.97
CA GLN A 117 -2.33 -9.81 -5.11
C GLN A 117 -1.27 -8.86 -4.57
N VAL A 118 -0.33 -9.36 -3.78
CA VAL A 118 0.75 -8.53 -3.24
C VAL A 118 1.52 -7.85 -4.38
N LYS A 119 1.84 -8.60 -5.44
CA LYS A 119 2.56 -7.98 -6.54
C LYS A 119 1.66 -7.08 -7.36
N ARG A 120 0.39 -7.39 -7.44
CA ARG A 120 -0.52 -6.58 -8.22
C ARG A 120 -0.75 -5.20 -7.61
N VAL A 121 -0.67 -5.10 -6.30
CA VAL A 121 -0.93 -3.82 -5.65
C VAL A 121 0.25 -2.85 -5.83
N LEU A 122 1.39 -3.32 -6.31
CA LEU A 122 2.52 -2.42 -6.52
C LEU A 122 2.19 -1.34 -7.55
N SER A 123 1.31 -1.62 -8.51
CA SER A 123 0.89 -0.61 -9.47
C SER A 123 0.12 0.52 -8.81
N ALA A 124 -0.61 0.24 -7.76
CA ALA A 124 -1.32 1.28 -7.01
C ALA A 124 -0.33 2.18 -6.28
N PHE A 125 0.74 1.60 -5.73
CA PHE A 125 1.77 2.40 -5.10
C PHE A 125 2.47 3.28 -6.13
N GLU A 126 2.73 2.76 -7.31
CA GLU A 126 3.34 3.57 -8.37
C GLU A 126 2.44 4.73 -8.75
N ALA A 127 1.14 4.48 -8.84
CA ALA A 127 0.19 5.54 -9.17
C ALA A 127 0.15 6.60 -8.09
N SER A 128 0.32 6.19 -6.83
CA SER A 128 0.20 7.11 -5.71
C SER A 128 1.36 8.10 -5.65
N ILE A 129 2.53 7.73 -6.19
CA ILE A 129 3.68 8.59 -6.10
C ILE A 129 4.03 9.26 -7.43
N ARG A 130 3.25 8.97 -8.48
CA ARG A 130 3.52 9.61 -9.77
C ARG A 130 3.19 11.08 -9.69
N PRO A 131 4.04 11.97 -10.18
CA PRO A 131 3.73 13.40 -10.13
C PRO A 131 2.46 13.71 -10.92
N PRO A 132 1.69 14.65 -10.48
CA PRO A 132 0.43 14.93 -11.12
C PRO A 132 0.55 15.26 -12.60
N ASP A 133 1.63 15.94 -13.00
CA ASP A 133 1.73 16.28 -14.37
C ASP A 133 2.40 15.26 -15.19
N ALA A 134 2.75 14.13 -14.67
CA ALA A 134 3.38 13.10 -15.44
C ALA A 134 2.47 12.56 -16.50
N ASP A 135 1.18 12.74 -16.35
CA ASP A 135 0.32 12.23 -17.26
C ASP A 135 -0.13 13.18 -18.23
N ASP A 136 0.29 14.33 -18.26
CA ASP A 136 -0.12 15.21 -19.04
C ASP A 136 0.37 15.19 -20.22
N ARG A 137 0.44 14.70 -20.86
CA ARG A 137 0.99 14.73 -21.98
C ARG A 137 0.41 14.00 -22.84
#